data_fd7bd88bba7179d364adc8563fea5c30
#
_entry.id   fd7bd88bba7179d364adc8563fea5c30
#
_cell.length_a   1.000
_cell.length_b   1.000
_cell.length_c   1.000
_cell.angle_alpha   90.00
_cell.angle_beta   90.00
_cell.angle_gamma   90.00
#
_symmetry.space_group_name_H-M   'P 1'
#
loop_
_entity.id
_entity.type
_entity.pdbx_description
1 polymer ?
#
loop_
_entity_poly.entity_id
_entity_poly.type
_entity_poly.pdbx_seq_one_letter_code
_entity_poly.pdbx_strand_id
1 'polypeptide(L)'
;MELERPKKLNRWSILGCMLLVFMLFATGCGSSKTTVSYTYKVETGDDITLSLVTNDGYGLTSDLPFVISKDKEELSQGTFIAAEYYDEYVDSVSNDENAKIIDEGDKDNYSYVMWNYGDSEYNYVIKIKNTNTGILIANNVSEKSAKECFERLEITVKE
;
A
#
# COMPACT_ATOMS: atom_id res chain seq x y z
N MET A 1 -0.04 -51.19 -17.10
CA MET A 1 0.46 -49.83 -17.43
C MET A 1 -0.60 -48.85 -16.94
N GLU A 2 -0.46 -48.47 -15.66
CA GLU A 2 -1.45 -47.69 -14.91
C GLU A 2 -1.06 -46.23 -15.00
N LEU A 3 -1.93 -45.39 -15.59
CA LEU A 3 -1.77 -43.95 -15.71
C LEU A 3 -2.12 -43.31 -14.38
N GLU A 4 -1.09 -42.91 -13.61
CA GLU A 4 -1.28 -42.07 -12.43
C GLU A 4 -1.89 -40.71 -12.79
N ARG A 5 -3.04 -40.42 -12.20
CA ARG A 5 -3.70 -39.11 -12.30
C ARG A 5 -2.91 -38.06 -11.49
N PRO A 6 -2.71 -36.85 -12.01
CA PRO A 6 -2.04 -35.80 -11.26
C PRO A 6 -2.89 -35.39 -10.06
N LYS A 7 -2.27 -35.37 -8.87
CA LYS A 7 -2.84 -34.90 -7.61
C LYS A 7 -3.29 -33.44 -7.77
N LYS A 8 -4.56 -33.17 -7.51
CA LYS A 8 -5.13 -31.83 -7.43
C LYS A 8 -4.36 -31.05 -6.36
N LEU A 9 -3.68 -30.01 -6.78
CA LEU A 9 -3.09 -29.01 -5.89
C LEU A 9 -4.21 -28.31 -5.12
N ASN A 10 -4.27 -28.52 -3.81
CA ASN A 10 -5.23 -27.86 -2.93
C ASN A 10 -4.93 -26.36 -2.90
N ARG A 11 -5.86 -25.58 -3.47
CA ARG A 11 -5.85 -24.10 -3.51
C ARG A 11 -6.20 -23.47 -2.15
N TRP A 12 -5.69 -24.01 -1.04
CA TRP A 12 -5.97 -23.53 0.30
C TRP A 12 -4.68 -23.34 1.09
N SER A 13 -3.84 -22.42 0.65
CA SER A 13 -2.66 -21.98 1.41
C SER A 13 -2.41 -20.49 1.20
N ILE A 14 -3.48 -19.70 1.12
CA ILE A 14 -3.38 -18.24 1.17
C ILE A 14 -4.28 -17.80 2.32
N LEU A 15 -3.83 -18.00 3.55
CA LEU A 15 -4.43 -17.36 4.73
C LEU A 15 -3.49 -17.55 5.91
N GLY A 16 -2.62 -16.59 6.10
CA GLY A 16 -1.75 -16.49 7.27
C GLY A 16 -1.41 -15.04 7.60
N CYS A 17 -2.32 -14.09 7.33
CA CYS A 17 -2.19 -12.75 7.91
C CYS A 17 -2.84 -12.72 9.28
N MET A 18 -2.05 -12.87 10.34
CA MET A 18 -2.52 -12.68 11.71
C MET A 18 -2.51 -11.19 12.04
N LEU A 19 -3.70 -10.63 12.14
CA LEU A 19 -3.94 -9.22 12.41
C LEU A 19 -3.80 -8.92 13.91
N LEU A 20 -2.91 -8.01 14.27
CA LEU A 20 -2.84 -7.43 15.62
C LEU A 20 -3.29 -5.96 15.54
N VAL A 21 -4.49 -5.68 16.01
CA VAL A 21 -5.05 -4.33 16.08
C VAL A 21 -4.57 -3.65 17.35
N PHE A 22 -3.81 -2.56 17.25
CA PHE A 22 -3.52 -1.66 18.37
C PHE A 22 -4.20 -0.31 18.15
N MET A 23 -5.17 0.01 19.00
CA MET A 23 -5.70 1.37 19.10
C MET A 23 -4.86 2.15 20.11
N LEU A 24 -4.16 3.16 19.66
CA LEU A 24 -3.51 4.15 20.52
C LEU A 24 -4.35 5.42 20.53
N PHE A 25 -4.95 5.73 21.68
CA PHE A 25 -5.57 7.03 21.93
C PHE A 25 -4.53 7.99 22.47
N ALA A 26 -4.14 8.98 21.68
CA ALA A 26 -3.34 10.10 22.14
C ALA A 26 -4.27 11.28 22.49
N THR A 27 -4.44 11.56 23.77
CA THR A 27 -5.15 12.75 24.25
C THR A 27 -4.18 13.93 24.34
N GLY A 28 -4.21 14.79 23.32
CA GLY A 28 -3.49 16.07 23.29
C GLY A 28 -4.41 17.18 22.80
N CYS A 29 -4.51 18.27 23.55
CA CYS A 29 -5.33 19.43 23.28
C CYS A 29 -4.74 20.24 22.10
N GLY A 30 -5.34 20.08 20.93
CA GLY A 30 -5.03 20.64 19.60
C GLY A 30 -5.63 19.67 18.62
N SER A 31 -6.35 20.07 17.58
CA SER A 31 -7.16 19.21 16.69
C SER A 31 -6.71 17.74 16.71
N SER A 32 -7.41 16.91 17.48
CA SER A 32 -7.01 15.50 17.71
C SER A 32 -7.04 14.75 16.37
N LYS A 33 -5.86 14.35 15.88
CA LYS A 33 -5.78 13.46 14.74
C LYS A 33 -6.19 12.07 15.20
N THR A 34 -7.25 11.53 14.61
CA THR A 34 -7.62 10.13 14.79
C THR A 34 -6.83 9.30 13.78
N THR A 35 -6.21 8.23 14.23
CA THR A 35 -5.39 7.35 13.38
C THR A 35 -5.82 5.90 13.56
N VAL A 36 -5.90 5.17 12.46
CA VAL A 36 -6.07 3.72 12.44
C VAL A 36 -4.77 3.10 11.91
N SER A 37 -4.30 2.05 12.57
CA SER A 37 -3.05 1.39 12.22
C SER A 37 -3.23 -0.12 12.15
N TYR A 38 -2.65 -0.73 11.11
CA TYR A 38 -2.59 -2.18 10.94
C TYR A 38 -1.16 -2.63 10.65
N THR A 39 -0.73 -3.71 11.30
CA THR A 39 0.56 -4.34 11.02
C THR A 39 0.34 -5.59 10.18
N TYR A 40 1.01 -5.65 9.05
CA TYR A 40 0.96 -6.76 8.10
C TYR A 40 2.25 -7.55 8.19
N LYS A 41 2.12 -8.87 8.32
CA LYS A 41 3.23 -9.80 8.11
C LYS A 41 3.26 -10.12 6.63
N VAL A 42 4.22 -9.55 5.92
CA VAL A 42 4.30 -9.70 4.47
C VAL A 42 5.14 -10.91 4.07
N GLU A 43 4.88 -11.45 2.87
CA GLU A 43 5.58 -12.64 2.38
C GLU A 43 7.10 -12.44 2.22
N THR A 44 7.55 -11.19 2.09
CA THR A 44 8.97 -10.80 2.07
C THR A 44 9.69 -11.02 3.41
N GLY A 45 8.95 -11.30 4.49
CA GLY A 45 9.45 -11.56 5.83
C GLY A 45 9.45 -10.34 6.77
N ASP A 46 9.06 -9.18 6.27
CA ASP A 46 9.01 -7.95 7.06
C ASP A 46 7.65 -7.78 7.76
N ASP A 47 7.62 -7.10 8.91
CA ASP A 47 6.40 -6.65 9.58
C ASP A 47 6.21 -5.14 9.27
N ILE A 48 5.27 -4.81 8.38
CA ILE A 48 5.00 -3.44 7.94
C ILE A 48 3.74 -2.91 8.60
N THR A 49 3.83 -1.74 9.23
CA THR A 49 2.68 -1.05 9.80
C THR A 49 2.28 0.11 8.91
N LEU A 50 1.02 0.10 8.48
CA LEU A 50 0.36 1.21 7.81
C LEU A 50 -0.54 1.93 8.81
N SER A 51 -0.33 3.22 8.97
CA SER A 51 -1.14 4.10 9.81
C SER A 51 -1.79 5.18 8.96
N LEU A 52 -3.10 5.32 9.03
CA LEU A 52 -3.85 6.33 8.29
C LEU A 52 -4.50 7.33 9.23
N VAL A 53 -4.35 8.62 8.94
CA VAL A 53 -5.10 9.69 9.59
C VAL A 53 -6.54 9.66 9.06
N THR A 54 -7.49 9.31 9.93
CA THR A 54 -8.89 9.03 9.58
C THR A 54 -9.84 10.21 9.76
N ASN A 55 -9.33 11.39 10.11
CA ASN A 55 -10.13 12.60 10.13
C ASN A 55 -10.81 12.84 8.77
N ASP A 56 -11.96 13.51 8.76
CA ASP A 56 -12.73 13.87 7.56
C ASP A 56 -13.31 12.65 6.80
N GLY A 57 -13.66 11.57 7.54
CA GLY A 57 -14.33 10.40 6.99
C GLY A 57 -13.42 9.36 6.32
N TYR A 58 -12.10 9.52 6.43
CA TYR A 58 -11.17 8.53 5.88
C TYR A 58 -11.15 7.25 6.69
N GLY A 59 -10.86 6.13 6.02
CA GLY A 59 -10.74 4.80 6.61
C GLY A 59 -9.71 3.95 5.89
N LEU A 60 -9.15 2.98 6.61
CA LEU A 60 -8.21 1.98 6.11
C LEU A 60 -8.75 0.60 6.44
N THR A 61 -8.69 -0.33 5.50
CA THR A 61 -9.01 -1.75 5.75
C THR A 61 -7.79 -2.52 6.20
N SER A 62 -8.05 -3.60 6.94
CA SER A 62 -7.01 -4.52 7.43
C SER A 62 -6.69 -5.66 6.48
N ASP A 63 -7.52 -5.88 5.47
CA ASP A 63 -7.38 -6.96 4.51
C ASP A 63 -6.37 -6.58 3.41
N LEU A 64 -5.92 -7.56 2.63
CA LEU A 64 -5.12 -7.36 1.44
C LEU A 64 -5.91 -7.78 0.19
N PRO A 65 -5.93 -6.96 -0.84
CA PRO A 65 -5.38 -5.60 -0.93
C PRO A 65 -6.01 -4.67 0.12
N PHE A 66 -5.20 -3.80 0.75
CA PHE A 66 -5.76 -2.78 1.64
C PHE A 66 -6.46 -1.68 0.83
N VAL A 67 -7.49 -1.10 1.42
CA VAL A 67 -8.28 -0.03 0.80
C VAL A 67 -8.25 1.22 1.67
N ILE A 68 -7.99 2.36 1.06
CA ILE A 68 -8.22 3.68 1.65
C ILE A 68 -9.54 4.20 1.10
N SER A 69 -10.47 4.51 2.00
CA SER A 69 -11.80 5.01 1.68
C SER A 69 -12.03 6.40 2.28
N LYS A 70 -13.05 7.10 1.77
CA LYS A 70 -13.60 8.31 2.38
C LYS A 70 -15.11 8.23 2.33
N ASP A 71 -15.78 8.46 3.48
CA ASP A 71 -17.23 8.37 3.60
C ASP A 71 -17.81 7.04 3.04
N LYS A 72 -17.04 5.94 3.18
CA LYS A 72 -17.30 4.59 2.67
C LYS A 72 -17.10 4.39 1.16
N GLU A 73 -16.70 5.41 0.43
CA GLU A 73 -16.30 5.28 -0.97
C GLU A 73 -14.82 4.89 -1.06
N GLU A 74 -14.51 3.88 -1.85
CA GLU A 74 -13.13 3.45 -2.10
C GLU A 74 -12.41 4.49 -2.96
N LEU A 75 -11.25 4.95 -2.50
CA LEU A 75 -10.43 5.93 -3.21
C LEU A 75 -9.14 5.31 -3.74
N SER A 76 -8.46 4.55 -2.90
CA SER A 76 -7.19 3.92 -3.27
C SER A 76 -7.17 2.47 -2.79
N GLN A 77 -6.49 1.63 -3.56
CA GLN A 77 -6.23 0.25 -3.22
C GLN A 77 -4.72 0.00 -3.28
N GLY A 78 -4.18 -0.77 -2.33
CA GLY A 78 -2.75 -1.05 -2.31
C GLY A 78 -2.41 -2.48 -1.90
N THR A 79 -1.24 -2.92 -2.33
CA THR A 79 -0.70 -4.24 -2.02
C THR A 79 0.81 -4.17 -1.78
N PHE A 80 1.34 -5.16 -1.08
CA PHE A 80 2.78 -5.31 -0.90
C PHE A 80 3.40 -6.05 -2.08
N ILE A 81 4.63 -5.66 -2.42
CA ILE A 81 5.47 -6.26 -3.45
C ILE A 81 6.88 -6.49 -2.89
N ALA A 82 7.71 -7.27 -3.55
CA ALA A 82 9.12 -7.32 -3.22
C ALA A 82 9.81 -6.00 -3.61
N ALA A 83 10.74 -5.52 -2.77
CA ALA A 83 11.44 -4.25 -2.99
C ALA A 83 12.24 -4.21 -4.30
N GLU A 84 12.67 -5.37 -4.82
CA GLU A 84 13.37 -5.49 -6.10
C GLU A 84 12.54 -5.02 -7.30
N TYR A 85 11.21 -5.10 -7.23
CA TYR A 85 10.32 -4.64 -8.30
C TYR A 85 10.23 -3.12 -8.40
N TYR A 86 10.66 -2.37 -7.38
CA TYR A 86 10.60 -0.91 -7.41
C TYR A 86 11.33 -0.33 -8.63
N ASP A 87 12.57 -0.75 -8.84
CA ASP A 87 13.40 -0.22 -9.93
C ASP A 87 12.83 -0.64 -11.30
N GLU A 88 12.25 -1.85 -11.42
CA GLU A 88 11.56 -2.32 -12.63
C GLU A 88 10.33 -1.47 -12.96
N TYR A 89 9.53 -1.10 -11.94
CA TYR A 89 8.38 -0.20 -12.12
C TYR A 89 8.84 1.19 -12.55
N VAL A 90 9.86 1.76 -11.91
CA VAL A 90 10.38 3.09 -12.25
C VAL A 90 10.91 3.10 -13.68
N ASP A 91 11.68 2.09 -14.08
CA ASP A 91 12.20 1.97 -15.44
C ASP A 91 11.07 1.80 -16.47
N SER A 92 10.10 0.95 -16.16
CA SER A 92 8.95 0.71 -17.04
C SER A 92 8.15 1.99 -17.28
N VAL A 93 7.81 2.69 -16.21
CA VAL A 93 7.02 3.93 -16.27
C VAL A 93 7.79 5.06 -16.96
N SER A 94 9.11 5.15 -16.74
CA SER A 94 9.95 6.18 -17.36
C SER A 94 10.11 6.00 -18.88
N ASN A 95 9.93 4.77 -19.36
CA ASN A 95 10.04 4.43 -20.79
C ASN A 95 8.68 4.26 -21.49
N ASP A 96 7.57 4.38 -20.78
CA ASP A 96 6.22 4.27 -21.34
C ASP A 96 5.70 5.65 -21.79
N GLU A 97 5.44 5.81 -23.07
CA GLU A 97 4.93 7.07 -23.64
C GLU A 97 3.53 7.46 -23.13
N ASN A 98 2.78 6.49 -22.60
CA ASN A 98 1.44 6.72 -22.05
C ASN A 98 1.46 7.05 -20.54
N ALA A 99 2.59 6.83 -19.88
CA ALA A 99 2.77 7.16 -18.49
C ALA A 99 3.38 8.56 -18.32
N LYS A 100 2.93 9.26 -17.29
CA LYS A 100 3.52 10.54 -16.92
C LYS A 100 3.87 10.51 -15.43
N ILE A 101 5.16 10.64 -15.11
CA ILE A 101 5.60 10.82 -13.73
C ILE A 101 5.10 12.19 -13.25
N ILE A 102 4.38 12.19 -12.13
CA ILE A 102 3.74 13.37 -11.52
C ILE A 102 4.56 13.88 -10.35
N ASP A 103 5.09 12.94 -9.54
CA ASP A 103 5.80 13.25 -8.32
C ASP A 103 6.77 12.12 -7.97
N GLU A 104 7.85 12.45 -7.30
CA GLU A 104 8.82 11.50 -6.77
C GLU A 104 9.44 12.05 -5.48
N GLY A 105 9.86 11.19 -4.60
CA GLY A 105 10.49 11.64 -3.37
C GLY A 105 11.25 10.56 -2.63
N ASP A 106 12.17 11.04 -1.81
CA ASP A 106 12.98 10.25 -0.91
C ASP A 106 12.75 10.73 0.53
N LYS A 107 12.10 9.90 1.33
CA LYS A 107 11.80 10.14 2.74
C LYS A 107 12.78 9.35 3.61
N ASP A 108 12.73 9.56 4.92
CA ASP A 108 13.60 8.82 5.85
C ASP A 108 13.42 7.32 5.75
N ASN A 109 12.16 6.84 5.64
CA ASN A 109 11.79 5.42 5.69
C ASN A 109 11.54 4.79 4.33
N TYR A 110 11.30 5.58 3.27
CA TYR A 110 10.96 5.06 1.95
C TYR A 110 11.24 6.05 0.84
N SER A 111 11.40 5.52 -0.37
CA SER A 111 11.42 6.29 -1.62
C SER A 111 10.14 5.98 -2.41
N TYR A 112 9.65 6.91 -3.21
CA TYR A 112 8.46 6.69 -4.01
C TYR A 112 8.50 7.40 -5.36
N VAL A 113 7.74 6.85 -6.31
CA VAL A 113 7.40 7.51 -7.58
C VAL A 113 5.90 7.43 -7.76
N MET A 114 5.29 8.55 -8.14
CA MET A 114 3.89 8.68 -8.52
C MET A 114 3.78 8.94 -10.02
N TRP A 115 2.91 8.21 -10.70
CA TRP A 115 2.63 8.42 -12.12
C TRP A 115 1.14 8.27 -12.42
N ASN A 116 0.73 8.75 -13.61
CA ASN A 116 -0.61 8.50 -14.12
C ASN A 116 -0.58 7.89 -15.53
N TYR A 117 -1.66 7.19 -15.85
CA TYR A 117 -2.03 6.81 -17.19
C TYR A 117 -3.29 7.59 -17.58
N GLY A 118 -3.13 8.59 -18.48
CA GLY A 118 -4.21 9.52 -18.80
C GLY A 118 -4.64 10.34 -17.57
N ASP A 119 -5.95 10.63 -17.47
CA ASP A 119 -6.49 11.50 -16.41
C ASP A 119 -7.29 10.73 -15.33
N SER A 120 -7.21 9.41 -15.30
CA SER A 120 -8.09 8.58 -14.48
C SER A 120 -7.41 7.48 -13.67
N GLU A 121 -6.13 7.28 -13.84
CA GLU A 121 -5.39 6.25 -13.12
C GLU A 121 -4.09 6.84 -12.55
N TYR A 122 -3.99 6.88 -11.24
CA TYR A 122 -2.88 7.46 -10.49
C TYR A 122 -2.27 6.39 -9.59
N ASN A 123 -1.00 6.12 -9.78
CA ASN A 123 -0.31 5.02 -9.13
C ASN A 123 0.90 5.51 -8.34
N TYR A 124 1.22 4.80 -7.27
CA TYR A 124 2.46 4.91 -6.52
C TYR A 124 3.19 3.58 -6.50
N VAL A 125 4.48 3.59 -6.72
CA VAL A 125 5.39 2.54 -6.28
C VAL A 125 6.27 3.09 -5.16
N ILE A 126 6.40 2.33 -4.10
CA ILE A 126 7.11 2.72 -2.87
C ILE A 126 8.11 1.64 -2.54
N LYS A 127 9.36 2.03 -2.25
CA LYS A 127 10.41 1.13 -1.73
C LYS A 127 10.65 1.48 -0.27
N ILE A 128 10.36 0.56 0.63
CA ILE A 128 10.59 0.75 2.07
C ILE A 128 12.07 0.47 2.35
N LYS A 129 12.77 1.45 2.91
CA LYS A 129 14.21 1.37 3.17
C LYS A 129 14.52 0.33 4.25
N ASN A 130 15.64 -0.37 4.09
CA ASN A 130 16.12 -1.41 5.01
C ASN A 130 15.18 -2.61 5.16
N THR A 131 14.35 -2.87 4.15
CA THR A 131 13.47 -4.03 4.07
C THR A 131 13.54 -4.67 2.69
N ASN A 132 12.93 -5.86 2.55
CA ASN A 132 12.71 -6.52 1.26
C ASN A 132 11.33 -6.18 0.66
N THR A 133 10.63 -5.18 1.20
CA THR A 133 9.24 -4.89 0.89
C THR A 133 9.09 -3.54 0.19
N GLY A 134 8.25 -3.52 -0.82
CA GLY A 134 7.69 -2.33 -1.44
C GLY A 134 6.16 -2.33 -1.36
N ILE A 135 5.54 -1.25 -1.82
CA ILE A 135 4.09 -1.11 -1.89
C ILE A 135 3.71 -0.55 -3.25
N LEU A 136 2.65 -1.10 -3.84
CA LEU A 136 1.93 -0.49 -4.95
C LEU A 136 0.61 0.06 -4.45
N ILE A 137 0.26 1.28 -4.86
CA ILE A 137 -1.04 1.90 -4.58
C ILE A 137 -1.61 2.42 -5.89
N ALA A 138 -2.88 2.13 -6.17
CA ALA A 138 -3.63 2.66 -7.29
C ALA A 138 -4.80 3.51 -6.79
N ASN A 139 -5.09 4.62 -7.47
CA ASN A 139 -6.24 5.48 -7.24
C ASN A 139 -6.87 5.82 -8.60
N ASN A 140 -8.14 5.48 -8.77
CA ASN A 140 -8.87 5.68 -10.03
C ASN A 140 -9.87 6.87 -9.94
N VAL A 141 -9.65 7.78 -8.99
CA VAL A 141 -10.56 8.92 -8.76
C VAL A 141 -9.98 10.21 -9.34
N SER A 142 -8.82 10.65 -8.84
CA SER A 142 -8.16 11.87 -9.29
C SER A 142 -6.75 12.02 -8.70
N GLU A 143 -5.91 12.84 -9.31
CA GLU A 143 -4.60 13.20 -8.78
C GLU A 143 -4.69 13.75 -7.34
N LYS A 144 -5.65 14.64 -7.09
CA LYS A 144 -5.88 15.21 -5.76
C LYS A 144 -6.22 14.12 -4.74
N SER A 145 -7.13 13.21 -5.10
CA SER A 145 -7.51 12.08 -4.23
C SER A 145 -6.32 11.18 -3.94
N ALA A 146 -5.52 10.85 -4.95
CA ALA A 146 -4.33 10.02 -4.79
C ALA A 146 -3.32 10.65 -3.83
N LYS A 147 -3.03 11.95 -3.99
CA LYS A 147 -2.14 12.71 -3.11
C LYS A 147 -2.67 12.79 -1.68
N GLU A 148 -3.95 13.12 -1.50
CA GLU A 148 -4.58 13.19 -0.17
C GLU A 148 -4.55 11.84 0.56
N CYS A 149 -4.78 10.72 -0.13
CA CYS A 149 -4.68 9.39 0.45
C CYS A 149 -3.23 9.09 0.88
N PHE A 150 -2.26 9.39 0.03
CA PHE A 150 -0.85 9.15 0.30
C PHE A 150 -0.30 10.02 1.44
N GLU A 151 -0.64 11.30 1.49
CA GLU A 151 -0.21 12.23 2.55
C GLU A 151 -0.75 11.86 3.94
N ARG A 152 -1.88 11.15 4.00
CA ARG A 152 -2.48 10.65 5.24
C ARG A 152 -1.90 9.32 5.70
N LEU A 153 -1.14 8.64 4.83
CA LEU A 153 -0.57 7.32 5.08
C LEU A 153 0.84 7.46 5.65
N GLU A 154 1.06 6.85 6.79
CA GLU A 154 2.37 6.66 7.41
C GLU A 154 2.77 5.20 7.29
N ILE A 155 4.02 4.96 6.88
CA ILE A 155 4.59 3.62 6.67
C ILE A 155 5.73 3.45 7.66
N THR A 156 5.65 2.43 8.50
CA THR A 156 6.71 2.10 9.46
C THR A 156 7.02 0.61 9.44
N VAL A 157 8.25 0.26 9.81
CA VAL A 157 8.72 -1.12 9.96
C VAL A 157 8.72 -1.43 11.43
N LYS A 158 8.17 -2.57 11.80
CA LYS A 158 8.26 -3.05 13.18
C LYS A 158 9.61 -3.73 13.37
N GLU A 159 10.40 -3.20 14.28
CA GLU A 159 11.64 -3.83 14.75
C GLU A 159 11.37 -5.09 15.59
#